data_eb1109c90f28edede866b6ec7c87fdf9
#
_entry.id   eb1109c90f28edede866b6ec7c87fdf9
#
_cell.length_a   1.000
_cell.length_b   1.000
_cell.length_c   1.000
_cell.angle_alpha   90.00
_cell.angle_beta   90.00
_cell.angle_gamma   90.00
#
_symmetry.space_group_name_H-M   'P 1'
#
loop_
_entity.id
_entity.type
_entity.pdbx_description
1 polymer ?
#
loop_
_entity_poly.entity_id
_entity_poly.type
_entity_poly.pdbx_seq_one_letter_code
_entity_poly.pdbx_strand_id
1 'polypeptide(L)'
;MATYLHPGVYVEEIPSGSRPIEGVATSIAAFVGAATRGPVGEAQLIHSFEEFTEAYGGVEKKAVGDTLGEQENAMVLAVRSFYLNGGKSAYICRLAKEGTSQAAFLDVEGENSGGQKVLRIKAASVGAWGNAIHVRIHKPDPDQTDFDIEVGHLDKEGKFVLDEEFLNVTLNSHDDDYILTRINGESKLITVSLLDPADPESGSHLYEKGSLTGGQM
;
A
#
# COMPACT_ATOMS: atom_id res chain seq x y z
N MET A 1 -37.37 -30.11 36.92
CA MET A 1 -38.56 -30.98 36.90
C MET A 1 -39.73 -30.13 37.32
N ALA A 2 -40.72 -29.98 36.46
CA ALA A 2 -41.96 -29.32 36.84
C ALA A 2 -42.80 -30.30 37.70
N THR A 3 -43.25 -29.85 38.87
CA THR A 3 -44.09 -30.67 39.79
C THR A 3 -45.54 -30.29 39.54
N TYR A 4 -46.28 -31.20 38.95
CA TYR A 4 -47.73 -31.04 38.67
C TYR A 4 -48.56 -31.44 39.87
N LEU A 5 -49.43 -30.53 40.33
CA LEU A 5 -50.20 -30.67 41.59
C LEU A 5 -51.60 -31.32 41.40
N HIS A 6 -52.04 -31.48 40.16
CA HIS A 6 -53.37 -32.06 39.86
C HIS A 6 -53.30 -33.07 38.72
N PRO A 7 -54.19 -34.13 38.69
CA PRO A 7 -54.31 -35.01 37.54
C PRO A 7 -54.84 -34.23 36.33
N GLY A 8 -54.08 -34.22 35.24
CA GLY A 8 -54.40 -33.51 33.99
C GLY A 8 -53.46 -33.92 32.86
N VAL A 9 -53.78 -33.49 31.64
CA VAL A 9 -52.89 -33.63 30.51
C VAL A 9 -52.09 -32.33 30.38
N TYR A 10 -50.82 -32.44 30.55
CA TYR A 10 -49.88 -31.28 30.44
C TYR A 10 -49.06 -31.40 29.15
N VAL A 11 -48.99 -30.32 28.40
CA VAL A 11 -48.09 -30.24 27.24
C VAL A 11 -46.85 -29.48 27.67
N GLU A 12 -45.73 -30.16 27.75
CA GLU A 12 -44.45 -29.57 28.02
C GLU A 12 -43.67 -29.37 26.69
N GLU A 13 -43.44 -28.12 26.28
CA GLU A 13 -42.57 -27.83 25.18
C GLU A 13 -41.12 -28.01 25.65
N ILE A 14 -40.50 -29.10 25.24
CA ILE A 14 -39.08 -29.29 25.39
C ILE A 14 -38.43 -28.53 24.22
N PRO A 15 -37.65 -27.46 24.49
CA PRO A 15 -36.94 -26.81 23.43
C PRO A 15 -36.05 -27.84 22.74
N SER A 16 -36.35 -28.12 21.46
CA SER A 16 -35.50 -28.97 20.64
C SER A 16 -34.15 -28.32 20.59
N GLY A 17 -33.13 -28.98 21.09
CA GLY A 17 -31.75 -28.50 21.06
C GLY A 17 -31.13 -28.50 19.65
N SER A 18 -31.94 -28.17 18.64
CA SER A 18 -31.40 -27.90 17.31
C SER A 18 -30.57 -26.62 17.38
N ARG A 19 -29.27 -26.78 17.61
CA ARG A 19 -28.32 -25.72 17.29
C ARG A 19 -28.50 -25.46 15.81
N PRO A 20 -28.83 -24.21 15.39
CA PRO A 20 -28.73 -23.87 13.97
C PRO A 20 -27.31 -24.26 13.54
N ILE A 21 -27.20 -25.05 12.49
CA ILE A 21 -25.93 -25.28 11.83
C ILE A 21 -25.53 -23.87 11.34
N GLU A 22 -24.66 -23.20 12.08
CA GLU A 22 -24.04 -22.00 11.58
C GLU A 22 -23.32 -22.42 10.29
N GLY A 23 -23.88 -21.98 9.16
CA GLY A 23 -23.26 -22.22 7.87
C GLY A 23 -21.84 -21.69 7.96
N VAL A 24 -20.87 -22.60 7.86
CA VAL A 24 -19.46 -22.20 7.70
C VAL A 24 -19.46 -21.21 6.55
N ALA A 25 -18.92 -20.01 6.79
CA ALA A 25 -18.86 -18.98 5.78
C ALA A 25 -18.03 -19.51 4.59
N THR A 26 -18.71 -20.05 3.59
CA THR A 26 -18.11 -20.62 2.36
C THR A 26 -17.67 -19.54 1.37
N SER A 27 -17.79 -18.26 1.75
CA SER A 27 -17.44 -17.10 0.93
C SER A 27 -16.06 -16.52 1.24
N ILE A 28 -15.13 -17.34 1.70
CA ILE A 28 -13.72 -16.99 1.85
C ILE A 28 -12.92 -17.72 0.79
N ALA A 29 -12.14 -16.98 0.01
CA ALA A 29 -11.24 -17.52 -1.01
C ALA A 29 -9.78 -17.14 -0.73
N ALA A 30 -8.84 -17.83 -1.37
CA ALA A 30 -7.45 -17.42 -1.41
C ALA A 30 -6.99 -17.29 -2.87
N PHE A 31 -6.30 -16.19 -3.15
CA PHE A 31 -5.73 -15.91 -4.47
C PHE A 31 -4.23 -15.73 -4.35
N VAL A 32 -3.49 -16.46 -5.18
CA VAL A 32 -2.04 -16.40 -5.24
C VAL A 32 -1.64 -16.07 -6.67
N GLY A 33 -0.87 -15.02 -6.86
CA GLY A 33 -0.49 -14.61 -8.21
C GLY A 33 0.26 -13.29 -8.28
N ALA A 34 0.46 -12.80 -9.50
CA ALA A 34 1.08 -11.52 -9.75
C ALA A 34 0.07 -10.38 -9.54
N ALA A 35 0.56 -9.26 -9.03
CA ALA A 35 -0.19 -7.99 -8.95
C ALA A 35 0.77 -6.83 -9.21
N THR A 36 0.23 -5.66 -9.54
CA THR A 36 1.02 -4.49 -9.91
C THR A 36 1.88 -4.00 -8.77
N ARG A 37 1.33 -3.95 -7.57
CA ARG A 37 1.96 -3.45 -6.34
C ARG A 37 1.54 -4.27 -5.12
N GLY A 38 1.98 -3.87 -3.94
CA GLY A 38 1.64 -4.50 -2.66
C GLY A 38 2.70 -5.47 -2.14
N PRO A 39 2.55 -5.95 -0.91
CA PRO A 39 3.50 -6.85 -0.27
C PRO A 39 3.65 -8.17 -1.03
N VAL A 40 4.85 -8.74 -1.01
CA VAL A 40 5.20 -9.98 -1.71
C VAL A 40 5.41 -11.10 -0.70
N GLY A 41 4.80 -12.26 -0.97
CA GLY A 41 4.97 -13.45 -0.14
C GLY A 41 4.15 -13.47 1.15
N GLU A 42 3.41 -12.42 1.43
CA GLU A 42 2.53 -12.31 2.60
C GLU A 42 1.08 -12.40 2.19
N ALA A 43 0.31 -13.21 2.92
CA ALA A 43 -1.12 -13.33 2.69
C ALA A 43 -1.88 -12.26 3.50
N GLN A 44 -2.52 -11.33 2.81
CA GLN A 44 -3.36 -10.28 3.43
C GLN A 44 -4.83 -10.61 3.25
N LEU A 45 -5.62 -10.40 4.31
CA LEU A 45 -7.06 -10.53 4.28
C LEU A 45 -7.69 -9.24 3.75
N ILE A 46 -8.53 -9.37 2.74
CA ILE A 46 -9.20 -8.28 2.03
C ILE A 46 -10.70 -8.52 2.06
N HIS A 47 -11.49 -7.47 2.25
CA HIS A 47 -12.95 -7.55 2.40
C HIS A 47 -13.74 -6.94 1.24
N SER A 48 -13.08 -6.23 0.33
CA SER A 48 -13.73 -5.65 -0.86
C SER A 48 -12.78 -5.60 -2.06
N PHE A 49 -13.35 -5.41 -3.25
CA PHE A 49 -12.52 -5.20 -4.46
C PHE A 49 -11.82 -3.84 -4.45
N GLU A 50 -12.43 -2.83 -3.83
CA GLU A 50 -11.85 -1.51 -3.64
C GLU A 50 -10.57 -1.59 -2.79
N GLU A 51 -10.63 -2.30 -1.64
CA GLU A 51 -9.48 -2.56 -0.79
C GLU A 51 -8.37 -3.32 -1.53
N PHE A 52 -8.75 -4.30 -2.37
CA PHE A 52 -7.80 -4.99 -3.24
C PHE A 52 -7.12 -4.02 -4.21
N THR A 53 -7.88 -3.14 -4.88
CA THR A 53 -7.30 -2.22 -5.87
C THR A 53 -6.40 -1.16 -5.22
N GLU A 54 -6.73 -0.74 -4.02
CA GLU A 54 -5.89 0.16 -3.22
C GLU A 54 -4.57 -0.48 -2.83
N ALA A 55 -4.57 -1.73 -2.38
CA ALA A 55 -3.38 -2.42 -1.89
C ALA A 55 -2.51 -3.02 -3.02
N TYR A 56 -3.14 -3.62 -4.03
CA TYR A 56 -2.46 -4.43 -5.05
C TYR A 56 -2.51 -3.86 -6.47
N GLY A 57 -3.22 -2.75 -6.65
CA GLY A 57 -3.46 -2.16 -7.96
C GLY A 57 -4.69 -2.74 -8.66
N GLY A 58 -5.24 -1.96 -9.58
CA GLY A 58 -6.42 -2.31 -10.35
C GLY A 58 -6.11 -2.86 -11.73
N VAL A 59 -7.09 -2.76 -12.61
CA VAL A 59 -6.95 -3.07 -14.03
C VAL A 59 -6.13 -1.97 -14.70
N GLU A 60 -4.94 -2.31 -15.15
CA GLU A 60 -4.09 -1.38 -15.89
C GLU A 60 -4.46 -1.39 -17.38
N LYS A 61 -4.64 -0.20 -17.94
CA LYS A 61 -4.75 -0.03 -19.39
C LYS A 61 -3.35 0.09 -19.97
N LYS A 62 -2.87 -0.97 -20.59
CA LYS A 62 -1.61 -0.95 -21.31
C LYS A 62 -1.86 -0.83 -22.81
N ALA A 63 -1.15 0.07 -23.47
CA ALA A 63 -1.16 0.13 -24.92
C ALA A 63 -0.44 -1.13 -25.46
N VAL A 64 -1.16 -1.93 -26.24
CA VAL A 64 -0.60 -3.04 -27.01
C VAL A 64 -0.66 -2.63 -28.49
N GLY A 65 0.47 -2.12 -29.01
CA GLY A 65 0.50 -1.50 -30.35
C GLY A 65 -0.34 -0.21 -30.41
N ASP A 66 -1.05 0.02 -31.51
CA ASP A 66 -1.94 1.18 -31.71
C ASP A 66 -3.32 1.03 -31.03
N THR A 67 -3.58 -0.07 -30.36
CA THR A 67 -4.84 -0.32 -29.65
C THR A 67 -4.64 -0.29 -28.16
N LEU A 68 -5.46 0.50 -27.45
CA LEU A 68 -5.57 0.44 -26.00
C LEU A 68 -6.21 -0.91 -25.62
N GLY A 69 -5.38 -1.88 -25.26
CA GLY A 69 -5.81 -3.15 -24.68
C GLY A 69 -5.75 -3.08 -23.17
N GLU A 70 -6.76 -3.59 -22.49
CA GLU A 70 -6.68 -3.86 -21.07
C GLU A 70 -5.82 -5.12 -20.90
N GLN A 71 -4.57 -4.97 -20.47
CA GLN A 71 -3.80 -6.13 -20.02
C GLN A 71 -4.24 -6.40 -18.57
N GLU A 72 -5.32 -7.15 -18.48
CA GLU A 72 -5.83 -7.54 -17.19
C GLU A 72 -4.92 -8.61 -16.59
N ASN A 73 -4.41 -8.31 -15.39
CA ASN A 73 -3.75 -9.32 -14.58
C ASN A 73 -4.81 -10.37 -14.18
N ALA A 74 -4.56 -11.64 -14.44
CA ALA A 74 -5.49 -12.73 -14.16
C ALA A 74 -5.99 -12.73 -12.70
N MET A 75 -5.13 -12.33 -11.74
CA MET A 75 -5.51 -12.22 -10.35
C MET A 75 -6.53 -11.11 -10.11
N VAL A 76 -6.36 -9.95 -10.73
CA VAL A 76 -7.31 -8.82 -10.64
C VAL A 76 -8.69 -9.25 -11.11
N LEU A 77 -8.77 -9.95 -12.26
CA LEU A 77 -10.02 -10.47 -12.81
C LEU A 77 -10.67 -11.50 -11.91
N ALA A 78 -9.89 -12.43 -11.39
CA ALA A 78 -10.38 -13.47 -10.51
C ALA A 78 -10.95 -12.89 -9.21
N VAL A 79 -10.23 -11.95 -8.57
CA VAL A 79 -10.68 -11.26 -7.34
C VAL A 79 -11.92 -10.43 -7.61
N ARG A 80 -11.95 -9.67 -8.72
CA ARG A 80 -13.13 -8.90 -9.12
C ARG A 80 -14.35 -9.80 -9.30
N SER A 81 -14.19 -10.89 -10.04
CA SER A 81 -15.27 -11.85 -10.28
C SER A 81 -15.76 -12.48 -8.97
N PHE A 82 -14.88 -12.80 -8.04
CA PHE A 82 -15.23 -13.33 -6.74
C PHE A 82 -16.14 -12.38 -5.96
N TYR A 83 -15.78 -11.10 -5.84
CA TYR A 83 -16.60 -10.11 -5.13
C TYR A 83 -17.91 -9.80 -5.85
N LEU A 84 -17.91 -9.73 -7.19
CA LEU A 84 -19.14 -9.55 -7.98
C LEU A 84 -20.14 -10.70 -7.82
N ASN A 85 -19.67 -11.92 -7.54
CA ASN A 85 -20.50 -13.07 -7.28
C ASN A 85 -20.82 -13.31 -5.79
N GLY A 86 -20.65 -12.28 -4.95
CA GLY A 86 -21.05 -12.30 -3.55
C GLY A 86 -20.01 -12.87 -2.58
N GLY A 87 -18.74 -12.95 -2.99
CA GLY A 87 -17.61 -13.23 -2.10
C GLY A 87 -17.51 -12.18 -0.99
N LYS A 88 -17.16 -12.58 0.22
CA LYS A 88 -17.13 -11.68 1.39
C LYS A 88 -15.71 -11.31 1.81
N SER A 89 -14.77 -12.26 1.75
CA SER A 89 -13.40 -12.05 2.17
C SER A 89 -12.46 -12.90 1.34
N ALA A 90 -11.27 -12.39 1.05
CA ALA A 90 -10.27 -13.10 0.29
C ALA A 90 -8.88 -12.89 0.90
N TYR A 91 -8.09 -13.96 0.98
CA TYR A 91 -6.67 -13.87 1.25
C TYR A 91 -5.93 -13.66 -0.05
N ILE A 92 -5.14 -12.60 -0.13
CA ILE A 92 -4.34 -12.27 -1.32
C ILE A 92 -2.86 -12.47 -0.98
N CYS A 93 -2.17 -13.30 -1.76
CA CYS A 93 -0.74 -13.48 -1.68
C CYS A 93 -0.11 -13.12 -3.03
N ARG A 94 0.59 -11.99 -3.06
CA ARG A 94 1.29 -11.54 -4.27
C ARG A 94 2.60 -12.30 -4.43
N LEU A 95 2.87 -12.74 -5.65
CA LEU A 95 4.14 -13.30 -6.06
C LEU A 95 4.92 -12.30 -6.91
N ALA A 96 6.21 -12.23 -6.70
CA ALA A 96 7.16 -11.52 -7.54
C ALA A 96 8.36 -12.44 -7.85
N LYS A 97 9.01 -12.21 -8.98
CA LYS A 97 10.15 -13.05 -9.38
C LYS A 97 11.37 -12.70 -8.51
N GLU A 98 11.87 -13.68 -7.79
CA GLU A 98 13.04 -13.51 -6.94
C GLU A 98 14.28 -13.11 -7.76
N GLY A 99 15.07 -12.19 -7.22
CA GLY A 99 16.34 -11.73 -7.80
C GLY A 99 16.22 -10.77 -8.99
N THR A 100 15.02 -10.58 -9.56
CA THR A 100 14.80 -9.64 -10.67
C THR A 100 13.80 -8.55 -10.36
N SER A 101 12.88 -8.79 -9.45
CA SER A 101 11.90 -7.76 -9.07
C SER A 101 12.55 -6.75 -8.12
N GLN A 102 12.52 -5.46 -8.50
CA GLN A 102 13.09 -4.37 -7.73
C GLN A 102 12.05 -3.26 -7.53
N ALA A 103 12.14 -2.57 -6.41
CA ALA A 103 11.38 -1.34 -6.20
C ALA A 103 12.14 -0.16 -6.81
N ALA A 104 11.40 0.74 -7.43
CA ALA A 104 11.94 2.01 -7.90
C ALA A 104 12.45 2.85 -6.73
N PHE A 105 13.50 3.63 -6.95
CA PHE A 105 14.04 4.50 -5.91
C PHE A 105 14.59 5.82 -6.51
N LEU A 106 14.71 6.81 -5.65
CA LEU A 106 15.34 8.09 -5.90
C LEU A 106 16.33 8.37 -4.75
N ASP A 107 17.57 8.64 -5.09
CA ASP A 107 18.59 9.08 -4.12
C ASP A 107 18.69 10.60 -4.14
N VAL A 108 18.34 11.22 -3.04
CA VAL A 108 18.27 12.68 -2.86
C VAL A 108 19.59 13.18 -2.30
N GLU A 109 20.11 14.25 -2.92
CA GLU A 109 21.32 14.91 -2.48
C GLU A 109 21.03 15.89 -1.33
N GLY A 110 21.95 15.99 -0.38
CA GLY A 110 21.89 17.01 0.65
C GLY A 110 22.30 18.37 0.09
N GLU A 111 21.62 19.42 0.50
CA GLU A 111 22.05 20.79 0.21
C GLU A 111 23.41 21.05 0.87
N ASN A 112 24.36 21.61 0.13
CA ASN A 112 25.74 21.82 0.56
C ASN A 112 26.57 20.54 0.85
N SER A 113 26.08 19.36 0.48
CA SER A 113 26.79 18.08 0.67
C SER A 113 27.89 17.81 -0.37
N GLY A 114 28.09 18.71 -1.33
CA GLY A 114 29.05 18.49 -2.42
C GLY A 114 28.62 17.38 -3.40
N GLY A 115 27.31 17.08 -3.51
CA GLY A 115 26.76 16.02 -4.34
C GLY A 115 26.60 14.68 -3.61
N GLN A 116 26.79 14.66 -2.29
CA GLN A 116 26.60 13.46 -1.49
C GLN A 116 25.09 13.14 -1.33
N LYS A 117 24.75 11.91 -1.59
CA LYS A 117 23.39 11.41 -1.42
C LYS A 117 23.14 11.05 0.04
N VAL A 118 22.11 11.64 0.62
CA VAL A 118 21.81 11.51 2.06
C VAL A 118 20.56 10.73 2.34
N LEU A 119 19.58 10.75 1.43
CA LEU A 119 18.29 10.10 1.61
C LEU A 119 17.95 9.24 0.38
N ARG A 120 17.48 8.05 0.60
CA ARG A 120 16.86 7.22 -0.42
C ARG A 120 15.36 7.16 -0.19
N ILE A 121 14.60 7.57 -1.19
CA ILE A 121 13.15 7.40 -1.28
C ILE A 121 12.90 6.22 -2.21
N LYS A 122 12.17 5.23 -1.73
CA LYS A 122 11.93 3.96 -2.43
C LYS A 122 10.44 3.70 -2.50
N ALA A 123 9.94 3.16 -3.62
CA ALA A 123 8.57 2.67 -3.70
C ALA A 123 8.30 1.60 -2.63
N ALA A 124 7.14 1.65 -2.00
CA ALA A 124 6.76 0.78 -0.87
C ALA A 124 6.77 -0.72 -1.24
N SER A 125 6.69 -1.06 -2.51
CA SER A 125 6.80 -2.44 -2.97
C SER A 125 7.51 -2.53 -4.33
N VAL A 126 8.02 -3.72 -4.62
CA VAL A 126 8.67 -4.00 -5.92
C VAL A 126 7.69 -3.90 -7.07
N GLY A 127 8.18 -3.48 -8.24
CA GLY A 127 7.40 -3.42 -9.47
C GLY A 127 7.61 -2.15 -10.27
N ALA A 128 7.27 -2.19 -11.56
CA ALA A 128 7.40 -1.07 -12.48
C ALA A 128 6.47 0.11 -12.14
N TRP A 129 5.45 -0.11 -11.33
CA TRP A 129 4.50 0.92 -10.89
C TRP A 129 5.20 2.08 -10.16
N GLY A 130 6.27 1.77 -9.41
CA GLY A 130 7.05 2.77 -8.69
C GLY A 130 7.72 3.80 -9.60
N ASN A 131 7.96 3.47 -10.88
CA ASN A 131 8.54 4.43 -11.84
C ASN A 131 7.57 5.57 -12.20
N ALA A 132 6.28 5.43 -11.89
CA ALA A 132 5.29 6.49 -12.08
C ALA A 132 5.17 7.42 -10.87
N ILE A 133 5.83 7.11 -9.75
CA ILE A 133 5.83 7.96 -8.57
C ILE A 133 6.76 9.14 -8.81
N HIS A 134 6.25 10.33 -8.56
CA HIS A 134 6.99 11.58 -8.58
C HIS A 134 7.01 12.17 -7.18
N VAL A 135 8.19 12.66 -6.78
CA VAL A 135 8.39 13.28 -5.48
C VAL A 135 8.82 14.71 -5.67
N ARG A 136 8.28 15.60 -4.87
CA ARG A 136 8.72 16.99 -4.75
C ARG A 136 9.09 17.24 -3.30
N ILE A 137 10.26 17.84 -3.10
CA ILE A 137 10.74 18.25 -1.80
C ILE A 137 10.91 19.76 -1.86
N HIS A 138 10.34 20.47 -0.94
CA HIS A 138 10.48 21.93 -0.86
C HIS A 138 10.55 22.42 0.58
N LYS A 139 11.20 23.54 0.77
CA LYS A 139 11.30 24.24 2.03
C LYS A 139 10.32 25.41 2.01
N PRO A 140 9.26 25.39 2.85
CA PRO A 140 8.33 26.52 2.91
C PRO A 140 9.00 27.77 3.49
N ASP A 141 9.93 27.59 4.44
CA ASP A 141 10.70 28.68 5.06
C ASP A 141 12.21 28.41 4.93
N PRO A 142 12.98 29.25 4.22
CA PRO A 142 14.42 29.08 4.04
C PRO A 142 15.23 29.10 5.34
N ASP A 143 14.71 29.73 6.40
CA ASP A 143 15.39 29.87 7.69
C ASP A 143 15.15 28.68 8.63
N GLN A 144 14.22 27.79 8.29
CA GLN A 144 13.94 26.57 9.06
C GLN A 144 14.68 25.35 8.49
N THR A 145 14.84 24.33 9.31
CA THR A 145 15.45 23.04 8.92
C THR A 145 14.44 22.05 8.36
N ASP A 146 13.15 22.33 8.57
CA ASP A 146 12.05 21.47 8.16
C ASP A 146 11.73 21.66 6.66
N PHE A 147 11.19 20.61 6.07
CA PHE A 147 10.84 20.59 4.66
C PHE A 147 9.56 19.80 4.44
N ASP A 148 8.93 20.03 3.31
CA ASP A 148 7.71 19.33 2.90
C ASP A 148 8.05 18.32 1.80
N ILE A 149 7.39 17.17 1.86
CA ILE A 149 7.48 16.13 0.83
C ILE A 149 6.10 15.90 0.24
N GLU A 150 5.97 16.13 -1.05
CA GLU A 150 4.80 15.78 -1.83
C GLU A 150 5.10 14.54 -2.67
N VAL A 151 4.23 13.54 -2.58
CA VAL A 151 4.29 12.29 -3.36
C VAL A 151 3.08 12.25 -4.28
N GLY A 152 3.29 11.94 -5.54
CA GLY A 152 2.21 11.93 -6.50
C GLY A 152 2.60 11.27 -7.82
N HIS A 153 1.79 11.51 -8.83
CA HIS A 153 2.02 11.01 -10.19
C HIS A 153 1.76 12.11 -11.23
N LEU A 154 2.17 11.89 -12.46
CA LEU A 154 1.81 12.76 -13.57
C LEU A 154 0.53 12.25 -14.24
N ASP A 155 -0.41 13.15 -14.50
CA ASP A 155 -1.57 12.86 -15.33
C ASP A 155 -1.19 12.73 -16.83
N LYS A 156 -2.19 12.50 -17.69
CA LYS A 156 -1.97 12.35 -19.13
C LYS A 156 -1.44 13.60 -19.81
N GLU A 157 -1.60 14.76 -19.18
CA GLU A 157 -1.15 16.07 -19.65
C GLU A 157 0.23 16.43 -19.09
N GLY A 158 0.82 15.55 -18.26
CA GLY A 158 2.11 15.76 -17.60
C GLY A 158 2.04 16.68 -16.40
N LYS A 159 0.84 16.95 -15.87
CA LYS A 159 0.64 17.74 -14.66
C LYS A 159 0.76 16.84 -13.43
N PHE A 160 1.43 17.32 -12.41
CA PHE A 160 1.55 16.62 -11.14
C PHE A 160 0.20 16.58 -10.40
N VAL A 161 -0.18 15.38 -10.01
CA VAL A 161 -1.34 15.10 -9.16
C VAL A 161 -0.81 14.61 -7.82
N LEU A 162 -1.20 15.28 -6.74
CA LEU A 162 -0.81 14.96 -5.38
C LEU A 162 -1.60 13.73 -4.88
N ASP A 163 -0.88 12.73 -4.35
CA ASP A 163 -1.45 11.53 -3.75
C ASP A 163 -1.25 11.51 -2.23
N GLU A 164 -0.05 11.86 -1.75
CA GLU A 164 0.30 11.95 -0.32
C GLU A 164 1.14 13.21 -0.06
N GLU A 165 1.01 13.79 1.14
CA GLU A 165 1.73 15.00 1.55
C GLU A 165 2.23 14.84 3.00
N PHE A 166 3.49 15.17 3.21
CA PHE A 166 4.14 15.15 4.52
C PHE A 166 4.74 16.53 4.77
N LEU A 167 4.08 17.29 5.64
CA LEU A 167 4.46 18.66 5.96
C LEU A 167 5.39 18.70 7.17
N ASN A 168 6.32 19.67 7.17
CA ASN A 168 7.24 19.97 8.27
C ASN A 168 8.04 18.76 8.76
N VAL A 169 8.49 17.91 7.84
CA VAL A 169 9.35 16.76 8.21
C VAL A 169 10.78 17.21 8.41
N THR A 170 11.49 16.56 9.33
CA THR A 170 12.86 16.89 9.68
C THR A 170 13.80 15.69 9.59
N LEU A 171 15.09 15.94 9.43
CA LEU A 171 16.14 14.91 9.52
C LEU A 171 16.63 14.70 10.95
N ASN A 172 16.18 15.50 11.92
CA ASN A 172 16.54 15.34 13.33
C ASN A 172 15.84 14.12 13.93
N SER A 173 16.61 13.10 14.31
CA SER A 173 16.11 11.84 14.87
C SER A 173 15.45 11.96 16.25
N HIS A 174 15.59 13.09 16.92
CA HIS A 174 14.99 13.36 18.24
C HIS A 174 13.66 14.11 18.14
N ASP A 175 13.20 14.41 16.92
CA ASP A 175 11.98 15.14 16.66
C ASP A 175 10.82 14.16 16.37
N ASP A 176 9.61 14.53 16.78
CA ASP A 176 8.40 13.75 16.50
C ASP A 176 8.09 13.70 14.99
N ASP A 177 8.49 14.74 14.25
CA ASP A 177 8.34 14.86 12.79
C ASP A 177 9.53 14.28 12.01
N TYR A 178 10.29 13.38 12.65
CA TYR A 178 11.41 12.72 12.01
C TYR A 178 10.97 11.93 10.76
N ILE A 179 11.61 12.21 9.63
CA ILE A 179 11.24 11.71 8.31
C ILE A 179 11.09 10.19 8.24
N LEU A 180 11.98 9.42 8.88
CA LEU A 180 11.91 7.97 8.84
C LEU A 180 10.69 7.45 9.59
N THR A 181 10.33 8.06 10.71
CA THR A 181 9.19 7.65 11.53
C THR A 181 7.89 8.04 10.83
N ARG A 182 7.78 9.29 10.36
CA ARG A 182 6.58 9.81 9.71
C ARG A 182 6.29 9.07 8.42
N ILE A 183 7.22 9.05 7.47
CA ILE A 183 6.96 8.47 6.16
C ILE A 183 6.82 6.95 6.22
N ASN A 184 7.74 6.24 6.90
CA ASN A 184 7.65 4.77 6.96
C ASN A 184 6.46 4.27 7.79
N GLY A 185 5.88 5.10 8.66
CA GLY A 185 4.69 4.78 9.44
C GLY A 185 3.37 5.12 8.76
N GLU A 186 3.35 6.12 7.90
CA GLU A 186 2.11 6.69 7.34
C GLU A 186 1.94 6.46 5.84
N SER A 187 3.05 6.46 5.06
CA SER A 187 2.98 6.35 3.60
C SER A 187 2.59 4.94 3.14
N LYS A 188 1.71 4.89 2.15
CA LYS A 188 1.35 3.66 1.42
C LYS A 188 2.12 3.52 0.10
N LEU A 189 2.73 4.60 -0.38
CA LEU A 189 3.37 4.67 -1.69
C LEU A 189 4.89 4.56 -1.62
N ILE A 190 5.51 5.11 -0.57
CA ILE A 190 6.96 5.17 -0.45
C ILE A 190 7.47 4.71 0.91
N THR A 191 8.74 4.39 0.95
CA THR A 191 9.53 4.23 2.17
C THR A 191 10.82 5.04 2.03
N VAL A 192 11.40 5.47 3.13
CA VAL A 192 12.63 6.25 3.15
C VAL A 192 13.70 5.60 4.01
N SER A 193 14.96 5.81 3.63
CA SER A 193 16.13 5.38 4.40
C SER A 193 17.27 6.36 4.22
N LEU A 194 18.06 6.57 5.27
CA LEU A 194 19.30 7.33 5.17
C LEU A 194 20.37 6.50 4.45
N LEU A 195 21.14 7.14 3.57
CA LEU A 195 22.22 6.49 2.82
C LEU A 195 23.57 6.60 3.52
N ASP A 196 23.77 7.65 4.32
CA ASP A 196 24.96 7.83 5.13
C ASP A 196 24.57 8.10 6.59
N PRO A 197 25.16 7.37 7.57
CA PRO A 197 24.97 7.66 9.00
C PRO A 197 25.75 8.91 9.45
N ALA A 198 26.46 9.61 8.58
CA ALA A 198 27.17 10.84 8.91
C ALA A 198 26.17 11.95 9.22
N ASP A 199 25.99 12.14 10.53
CA ASP A 199 25.45 13.28 11.23
C ASP A 199 24.26 14.00 10.56
N PRO A 200 23.03 13.59 10.86
CA PRO A 200 21.83 14.30 10.41
C PRO A 200 21.72 15.72 10.99
N GLU A 201 22.49 16.05 12.05
CA GLU A 201 22.51 17.37 12.65
C GLU A 201 23.33 18.41 11.85
N SER A 202 24.08 17.99 10.83
CA SER A 202 24.89 18.92 10.03
C SER A 202 24.11 19.78 9.04
N GLY A 203 22.81 19.95 9.24
CA GLY A 203 22.00 20.94 8.52
C GLY A 203 21.88 20.72 7.02
N SER A 204 22.02 19.48 6.55
CA SER A 204 21.85 19.17 5.14
C SER A 204 20.37 19.33 4.77
N HIS A 205 20.10 20.38 4.02
CA HIS A 205 18.80 20.63 3.44
C HIS A 205 18.63 19.72 2.23
N LEU A 206 17.45 19.09 2.13
CA LEU A 206 17.07 18.33 0.94
C LEU A 206 16.37 19.26 -0.04
N TYR A 207 16.81 19.27 -1.27
CA TYR A 207 16.10 19.97 -2.33
C TYR A 207 16.22 19.20 -3.63
N GLU A 208 15.23 18.42 -3.95
CA GLU A 208 15.17 17.75 -5.24
C GLU A 208 13.74 17.54 -5.72
N LYS A 209 13.58 17.65 -7.04
CA LYS A 209 12.34 17.28 -7.75
C LYS A 209 12.70 16.16 -8.69
N GLY A 210 12.08 15.01 -8.51
CA GLY A 210 12.39 13.85 -9.34
C GLY A 210 11.32 12.78 -9.35
N SER A 211 11.54 11.78 -10.17
CA SER A 211 10.73 10.57 -10.19
C SER A 211 11.54 9.37 -9.73
N LEU A 212 10.89 8.40 -9.09
CA LEU A 212 11.51 7.14 -8.77
C LEU A 212 11.82 6.37 -10.06
N THR A 213 12.93 5.64 -10.07
CA THR A 213 13.37 4.85 -11.22
C THR A 213 13.84 3.45 -10.79
N GLY A 214 14.02 2.55 -11.75
CA GLY A 214 14.59 1.22 -11.50
C GLY A 214 13.59 0.18 -11.00
N GLY A 215 12.29 0.48 -10.94
CA GLY A 215 11.26 -0.50 -10.60
C GLY A 215 11.13 -1.57 -11.68
N GLN A 216 11.22 -2.84 -11.26
CA GLN A 216 11.13 -4.03 -12.14
C GLN A 216 10.21 -5.09 -11.52
N MET A 217 9.53 -5.83 -12.41
CA MET A 217 8.69 -6.99 -12.05
C MET A 217 9.33 -8.28 -12.51
#